data_31fadd829d575f83571b8e7458d79c58
#
_entry.id   31fadd829d575f83571b8e7458d79c58
#
_cell.length_a   1.000
_cell.length_b   1.000
_cell.length_c   1.000
_cell.angle_alpha   90.00
_cell.angle_beta   90.00
_cell.angle_gamma   90.00
#
_symmetry.space_group_name_H-M   'P 1'
#
loop_
_entity.id
_entity.type
_entity.pdbx_description
1 polymer ?
#
loop_
_entity_poly.entity_id
_entity_poly.type
_entity_poly.pdbx_seq_one_letter_code
_entity_poly.pdbx_strand_id
1 'polypeptide(L)'
;MQGVKEYLLEFQYENDNPERQRISRPSFELFESRLGSYVFKIKSYNTLGKLSATTTTVEIEAEGKTALPADVQNVRIEPLSDEFVRLRFDKSTDVDVVHGGNVVIRSSNLTSGATFTNSVDVLPELSGNVSESIVPNIVNGTYILKFKDDGGRLSSGEASVVMIQTVPNAFPKLTVLEDREDNDSPPFQGAKVDCFFSDDVNGLVLGSLVTLDDVTDFDAMADFDFLGAVDITGGSYEFANTLDLGGKQPLRLRRHMVTQGFYPNDLFDKRTALIDTWTDFDQATAFDVGASLLVATTDLDPDLSVSATYEQSGTTITVTKTDHGYSVGDFVVIDFTAGSATDGNYEIVSVPSSSTFTVTSSTSATISSGTSCTYGANFSQFNPFVNGTYVARGFKFRCEMDSNDPAQSIEIDQLGYTAELESRTETSLGNTGATNGLIASGTSTKSVTFTNSFFTGQSGTSVAADSVKPSVGITIENAQAGDFFTIPSITSTGFTINVKNRDTSGNETFVNRDFKYAATGFGRGS
;
A
#
# COMPACT_ATOMS: atom_id res chain seq x y z
N MET A 1 32.94 -40.16 43.13
CA MET A 1 32.18 -38.89 43.02
C MET A 1 30.73 -39.25 42.77
N GLN A 2 29.83 -38.82 43.65
CA GLN A 2 28.38 -38.99 43.38
C GLN A 2 27.99 -37.94 42.34
N GLY A 3 27.55 -38.38 41.17
CA GLY A 3 27.15 -37.49 40.11
C GLY A 3 25.88 -36.71 40.47
N VAL A 4 25.74 -35.50 39.96
CA VAL A 4 24.52 -34.70 40.04
C VAL A 4 23.55 -35.20 38.98
N LYS A 5 22.29 -35.44 39.38
CA LYS A 5 21.22 -35.91 38.50
C LYS A 5 20.38 -34.75 37.95
N GLU A 6 20.00 -33.87 38.83
CA GLU A 6 19.11 -32.73 38.54
C GLU A 6 19.28 -31.64 39.61
N TYR A 7 18.70 -30.47 39.40
CA TYR A 7 18.77 -29.37 40.34
C TYR A 7 17.38 -28.97 40.76
N LEU A 8 17.23 -28.54 42.00
CA LEU A 8 16.05 -27.80 42.49
C LEU A 8 16.41 -26.32 42.45
N LEU A 9 15.74 -25.60 41.61
CA LEU A 9 15.77 -24.13 41.53
C LEU A 9 14.56 -23.59 42.29
N GLU A 10 14.83 -22.66 43.19
CA GLU A 10 13.83 -21.80 43.82
C GLU A 10 14.16 -20.37 43.43
N PHE A 11 13.20 -19.64 42.89
CA PHE A 11 13.39 -18.22 42.59
C PHE A 11 12.24 -17.40 43.14
N GLN A 12 12.54 -16.19 43.56
CA GLN A 12 11.63 -15.27 44.19
C GLN A 12 11.88 -13.87 43.66
N TYR A 13 10.81 -13.22 43.23
CA TYR A 13 10.80 -11.81 42.85
C TYR A 13 10.43 -10.99 44.08
N GLU A 14 11.25 -10.04 44.48
CA GLU A 14 11.07 -9.18 45.66
C GLU A 14 10.47 -9.92 46.88
N ASN A 15 9.23 -9.58 47.25
CA ASN A 15 8.50 -10.18 48.36
C ASN A 15 7.44 -11.21 47.91
N ASP A 16 7.41 -11.61 46.66
CA ASP A 16 6.48 -12.61 46.15
C ASP A 16 6.77 -13.99 46.76
N ASN A 17 5.79 -14.90 46.66
CA ASN A 17 6.01 -16.28 47.09
C ASN A 17 7.04 -16.95 46.19
N PRO A 18 8.04 -17.68 46.76
CA PRO A 18 9.05 -18.34 45.97
C PRO A 18 8.45 -19.46 45.09
N GLU A 19 8.86 -19.45 43.83
CA GLU A 19 8.55 -20.52 42.88
C GLU A 19 9.64 -21.57 42.87
N ARG A 20 9.25 -22.85 42.65
CA ARG A 20 10.19 -23.98 42.65
C ARG A 20 10.03 -24.78 41.39
N GLN A 21 11.19 -25.05 40.75
CA GLN A 21 11.26 -25.86 39.55
C GLN A 21 12.44 -26.86 39.62
N ARG A 22 12.24 -28.05 39.04
CA ARG A 22 13.33 -29.02 38.81
C ARG A 22 13.89 -28.83 37.41
N ILE A 23 15.20 -28.68 37.32
CA ILE A 23 15.90 -28.51 36.04
C ILE A 23 16.98 -29.58 35.90
N SER A 24 17.11 -30.13 34.69
CA SER A 24 18.08 -31.19 34.38
C SER A 24 19.45 -30.65 33.96
N ARG A 25 19.51 -29.35 33.62
CA ARG A 25 20.74 -28.64 33.21
C ARG A 25 21.07 -27.54 34.20
N PRO A 26 22.34 -27.18 34.38
CA PRO A 26 22.76 -26.10 35.28
C PRO A 26 22.54 -24.70 34.63
N SER A 27 21.46 -24.52 33.87
CA SER A 27 21.07 -23.27 33.24
C SER A 27 19.56 -23.09 33.35
N PHE A 28 19.13 -21.87 33.61
CA PHE A 28 17.74 -21.49 33.68
C PHE A 28 17.60 -20.09 33.04
N GLU A 29 16.59 -19.93 32.20
CA GLU A 29 16.26 -18.67 31.56
C GLU A 29 14.87 -18.25 32.03
N LEU A 30 14.75 -17.04 32.53
CA LEU A 30 13.49 -16.43 32.92
C LEU A 30 13.08 -15.43 31.83
N PHE A 31 12.02 -15.73 31.09
CA PHE A 31 11.45 -14.85 30.10
C PHE A 31 10.44 -13.92 30.76
N GLU A 32 10.27 -12.71 30.21
CA GLU A 32 9.33 -11.70 30.70
C GLU A 32 9.58 -11.31 32.18
N SER A 33 10.86 -11.17 32.55
CA SER A 33 11.21 -10.75 33.91
C SER A 33 10.73 -9.32 34.19
N ARG A 34 10.11 -9.10 35.35
CA ARG A 34 9.78 -7.76 35.86
C ARG A 34 11.04 -7.05 36.32
N LEU A 35 11.01 -5.70 36.30
CA LEU A 35 12.07 -4.90 36.91
C LEU A 35 12.06 -5.08 38.42
N GLY A 36 13.24 -5.20 39.03
CA GLY A 36 13.41 -5.38 40.47
C GLY A 36 14.31 -6.54 40.85
N SER A 37 14.32 -6.88 42.11
CA SER A 37 15.27 -7.83 42.66
C SER A 37 14.75 -9.28 42.61
N TYR A 38 15.60 -10.17 42.10
CA TYR A 38 15.34 -11.60 42.05
C TYR A 38 16.35 -12.34 42.92
N VAL A 39 15.87 -13.26 43.75
CA VAL A 39 16.69 -14.17 44.55
C VAL A 39 16.55 -15.58 44.01
N PHE A 40 17.64 -16.13 43.51
CA PHE A 40 17.70 -17.51 43.03
C PHE A 40 18.44 -18.38 44.04
N LYS A 41 17.81 -19.52 44.41
CA LYS A 41 18.44 -20.52 45.28
C LYS A 41 18.48 -21.85 44.55
N ILE A 42 19.65 -22.46 44.45
CA ILE A 42 19.86 -23.73 43.78
C ILE A 42 20.40 -24.81 44.71
N LYS A 43 19.84 -25.98 44.61
CA LYS A 43 20.33 -27.20 45.28
C LYS A 43 20.42 -28.33 44.25
N SER A 44 21.36 -29.24 44.44
CA SER A 44 21.53 -30.41 43.57
C SER A 44 20.92 -31.67 44.16
N TYR A 45 20.33 -32.51 43.30
CA TYR A 45 19.98 -33.88 43.64
C TYR A 45 21.08 -34.83 43.17
N ASN A 46 21.53 -35.73 44.03
CA ASN A 46 22.43 -36.80 43.63
C ASN A 46 21.69 -37.91 42.87
N THR A 47 22.41 -38.87 42.33
CA THR A 47 21.86 -40.03 41.59
C THR A 47 20.91 -40.89 42.40
N LEU A 48 20.93 -40.84 43.73
CA LEU A 48 20.06 -41.53 44.65
C LEU A 48 18.79 -40.68 45.01
N GLY A 49 18.63 -39.49 44.42
CA GLY A 49 17.49 -38.61 44.66
C GLY A 49 17.58 -37.81 45.97
N LYS A 50 18.73 -37.78 46.65
CA LYS A 50 18.90 -37.02 47.88
C LYS A 50 19.33 -35.60 47.54
N LEU A 51 18.68 -34.60 48.18
CA LEU A 51 18.95 -33.17 48.02
C LEU A 51 20.23 -32.77 48.76
N SER A 52 21.01 -31.85 48.18
CA SER A 52 22.21 -31.29 48.84
C SER A 52 21.85 -30.51 50.11
N ALA A 53 22.70 -30.60 51.12
CA ALA A 53 22.54 -29.81 52.34
C ALA A 53 22.86 -28.31 52.12
N THR A 54 23.74 -28.02 51.18
CA THR A 54 24.15 -26.67 50.79
C THR A 54 23.21 -26.07 49.76
N THR A 55 22.90 -24.78 49.93
CA THR A 55 22.17 -23.96 48.99
C THR A 55 23.12 -22.90 48.43
N THR A 56 23.15 -22.74 47.12
CA THR A 56 23.79 -21.58 46.49
C THR A 56 22.72 -20.55 46.25
N THR A 57 22.92 -19.32 46.72
CA THR A 57 22.02 -18.20 46.50
C THR A 57 22.69 -17.16 45.62
N VAL A 58 21.96 -16.64 44.65
CA VAL A 58 22.39 -15.54 43.79
C VAL A 58 21.26 -14.52 43.77
N GLU A 59 21.61 -13.26 43.99
CA GLU A 59 20.69 -12.12 43.88
C GLU A 59 21.04 -11.38 42.61
N ILE A 60 20.01 -11.05 41.81
CA ILE A 60 20.15 -10.36 40.54
C ILE A 60 19.12 -9.24 40.54
N GLU A 61 19.56 -8.02 40.28
CA GLU A 61 18.68 -6.88 40.03
C GLU A 61 18.41 -6.82 38.55
N ALA A 62 17.13 -6.90 38.18
CA ALA A 62 16.66 -6.66 36.80
C ALA A 62 16.42 -5.15 36.63
N GLU A 63 17.43 -4.45 36.16
CA GLU A 63 17.41 -2.99 35.99
C GLU A 63 16.64 -2.53 34.75
N GLY A 64 16.17 -3.45 33.92
CA GLY A 64 15.58 -3.17 32.63
C GLY A 64 16.61 -2.87 31.55
N LYS A 65 16.13 -2.68 30.37
CA LYS A 65 16.96 -2.41 29.22
C LYS A 65 17.19 -0.91 29.09
N THR A 66 18.38 -0.47 29.42
CA THR A 66 18.78 0.93 29.35
C THR A 66 19.60 1.26 28.10
N ALA A 67 20.16 0.26 27.45
CA ALA A 67 20.97 0.44 26.24
C ALA A 67 20.09 0.32 24.98
N LEU A 68 20.40 1.14 23.96
CA LEU A 68 19.82 0.97 22.63
C LEU A 68 20.46 -0.25 21.95
N PRO A 69 19.73 -0.94 21.05
CA PRO A 69 20.29 -2.01 20.24
C PRO A 69 21.51 -1.55 19.44
N ALA A 70 22.43 -2.47 19.20
CA ALA A 70 23.53 -2.25 18.27
C ALA A 70 23.00 -2.00 16.86
N ASP A 71 23.75 -1.22 16.07
CA ASP A 71 23.35 -0.92 14.71
C ASP A 71 23.46 -2.15 13.80
N VAL A 72 22.59 -2.25 12.81
CA VAL A 72 22.68 -3.27 11.76
C VAL A 72 23.99 -3.10 11.00
N GLN A 73 24.66 -4.20 10.69
CA GLN A 73 25.96 -4.18 10.01
C GLN A 73 25.92 -4.98 8.69
N ASN A 74 26.81 -4.63 7.78
CA ASN A 74 27.09 -5.37 6.54
C ASN A 74 25.87 -5.62 5.64
N VAL A 75 25.01 -4.61 5.49
CA VAL A 75 23.83 -4.70 4.62
C VAL A 75 24.25 -4.83 3.15
N ARG A 76 23.72 -5.85 2.47
CA ARG A 76 24.01 -6.17 1.08
C ARG A 76 22.73 -6.48 0.33
N ILE A 77 22.67 -6.10 -0.96
CA ILE A 77 21.59 -6.43 -1.88
C ILE A 77 22.04 -7.54 -2.83
N GLU A 78 21.19 -8.54 -2.98
CA GLU A 78 21.32 -9.58 -3.99
C GLU A 78 20.05 -9.54 -4.87
N PRO A 79 20.12 -9.11 -6.14
CA PRO A 79 18.97 -9.15 -7.04
C PRO A 79 18.50 -10.59 -7.26
N LEU A 80 17.20 -10.85 -7.08
CA LEU A 80 16.60 -12.15 -7.36
C LEU A 80 15.78 -12.14 -8.64
N SER A 81 15.04 -11.06 -8.85
CA SER A 81 14.20 -10.83 -10.03
C SER A 81 13.99 -9.33 -10.21
N ASP A 82 13.25 -8.97 -11.25
CA ASP A 82 12.84 -7.57 -11.41
C ASP A 82 11.93 -7.07 -10.29
N GLU A 83 11.25 -7.98 -9.60
CA GLU A 83 10.26 -7.67 -8.57
C GLU A 83 10.82 -7.77 -7.16
N PHE A 84 11.86 -8.58 -6.96
CA PHE A 84 12.35 -8.89 -5.63
C PHE A 84 13.87 -8.82 -5.56
N VAL A 85 14.35 -8.33 -4.43
CA VAL A 85 15.75 -8.40 -4.03
C VAL A 85 15.86 -9.10 -2.68
N ARG A 86 16.98 -9.74 -2.43
CA ARG A 86 17.34 -10.26 -1.12
C ARG A 86 18.26 -9.25 -0.43
N LEU A 87 17.85 -8.80 0.73
CA LEU A 87 18.70 -8.06 1.66
C LEU A 87 19.36 -9.06 2.60
N ARG A 88 20.68 -8.97 2.75
CA ARG A 88 21.46 -9.72 3.73
C ARG A 88 22.17 -8.75 4.65
N PHE A 89 22.22 -9.07 5.93
CA PHE A 89 22.84 -8.28 6.97
C PHE A 89 23.32 -9.20 8.10
N ASP A 90 24.18 -8.69 8.96
CA ASP A 90 24.64 -9.46 10.09
C ASP A 90 23.53 -9.61 11.13
N LYS A 91 23.42 -10.79 11.71
CA LYS A 91 22.46 -11.07 12.77
C LYS A 91 22.82 -10.26 14.02
N SER A 92 21.81 -9.74 14.71
CA SER A 92 22.04 -9.07 15.99
C SER A 92 22.69 -10.01 17.02
N THR A 93 23.57 -9.45 17.79
CA THR A 93 24.17 -10.11 18.97
C THR A 93 23.44 -9.77 20.26
N ASP A 94 22.55 -8.79 20.23
CA ASP A 94 21.78 -8.34 21.38
C ASP A 94 20.67 -9.32 21.69
N VAL A 95 20.68 -9.83 22.91
CA VAL A 95 19.74 -10.88 23.36
C VAL A 95 18.30 -10.42 23.26
N ASP A 96 18.02 -9.17 23.55
CA ASP A 96 16.71 -8.55 23.53
C ASP A 96 16.17 -8.28 22.11
N VAL A 97 17.07 -8.09 21.14
CA VAL A 97 16.68 -8.08 19.73
C VAL A 97 16.37 -9.49 19.24
N VAL A 98 17.26 -10.46 19.57
CA VAL A 98 17.15 -11.85 19.09
C VAL A 98 15.93 -12.59 19.66
N HIS A 99 15.56 -12.31 20.91
CA HIS A 99 14.54 -13.09 21.64
C HIS A 99 13.20 -12.35 21.87
N GLY A 100 12.95 -11.25 21.22
CA GLY A 100 11.68 -10.54 21.37
C GLY A 100 11.60 -9.27 20.55
N GLY A 101 12.76 -8.84 20.04
CA GLY A 101 12.83 -7.68 19.18
C GLY A 101 12.64 -7.99 17.71
N ASN A 102 12.84 -6.97 16.89
CA ASN A 102 12.53 -6.99 15.47
C ASN A 102 13.64 -6.38 14.62
N VAL A 103 13.58 -6.65 13.32
CA VAL A 103 14.29 -5.90 12.28
C VAL A 103 13.27 -5.08 11.53
N VAL A 104 13.47 -3.77 11.48
CA VAL A 104 12.66 -2.83 10.71
C VAL A 104 13.38 -2.53 9.40
N ILE A 105 12.70 -2.72 8.27
CA ILE A 105 13.23 -2.46 6.94
C ILE A 105 12.39 -1.40 6.26
N ARG A 106 13.01 -0.28 5.93
CA ARG A 106 12.39 0.83 5.22
C ARG A 106 13.01 1.04 3.85
N SER A 107 12.31 1.71 2.96
CA SER A 107 12.84 2.14 1.68
C SER A 107 12.49 3.59 1.39
N SER A 108 13.42 4.25 0.70
CA SER A 108 13.24 5.59 0.15
C SER A 108 13.56 5.57 -1.34
N ASN A 109 12.88 6.37 -2.14
CA ASN A 109 13.21 6.55 -3.55
C ASN A 109 14.43 7.46 -3.78
N LEU A 110 14.99 8.02 -2.71
CA LEU A 110 16.21 8.78 -2.76
C LEU A 110 17.44 7.86 -2.85
N THR A 111 18.35 8.15 -3.77
CA THR A 111 19.65 7.47 -3.88
C THR A 111 20.75 8.14 -3.07
N SER A 112 20.45 9.32 -2.50
CA SER A 112 21.33 10.09 -1.62
C SER A 112 20.49 10.90 -0.64
N GLY A 113 20.92 10.99 0.61
CA GLY A 113 20.19 11.72 1.66
C GLY A 113 18.96 10.97 2.22
N ALA A 114 18.78 9.70 1.89
CA ALA A 114 17.76 8.86 2.50
C ALA A 114 18.10 8.62 3.97
N THR A 115 17.11 8.79 4.84
CA THR A 115 17.21 8.56 6.29
C THR A 115 16.05 7.66 6.72
N PHE A 116 16.12 7.11 7.92
CA PHE A 116 15.02 6.30 8.46
C PHE A 116 13.72 7.09 8.59
N THR A 117 13.82 8.39 8.89
CA THR A 117 12.66 9.30 9.03
C THR A 117 12.00 9.66 7.70
N ASN A 118 12.77 9.78 6.61
CA ASN A 118 12.21 10.08 5.27
C ASN A 118 12.02 8.81 4.41
N SER A 119 11.77 7.68 5.04
CA SER A 119 11.58 6.39 4.39
C SER A 119 10.30 5.72 4.90
N VAL A 120 9.83 4.72 4.17
CA VAL A 120 8.58 4.00 4.45
C VAL A 120 8.83 2.51 4.65
N ASP A 121 8.01 1.86 5.47
CA ASP A 121 8.13 0.45 5.72
C ASP A 121 7.93 -0.38 4.45
N VAL A 122 8.81 -1.31 4.21
CA VAL A 122 8.77 -2.21 3.04
C VAL A 122 7.96 -3.46 3.35
N LEU A 123 8.08 -3.94 4.57
CA LEU A 123 7.45 -5.16 5.08
C LEU A 123 7.01 -4.90 6.53
N PRO A 124 6.09 -5.71 7.08
CA PRO A 124 5.91 -5.80 8.52
C PRO A 124 7.25 -6.10 9.21
N GLU A 125 7.38 -5.68 10.45
CA GLU A 125 8.58 -5.93 11.24
C GLU A 125 8.92 -7.42 11.26
N LEU A 126 10.18 -7.74 11.01
CA LEU A 126 10.68 -9.11 11.00
C LEU A 126 11.24 -9.49 12.37
N SER A 127 11.22 -10.78 12.71
CA SER A 127 11.88 -11.26 13.93
C SER A 127 13.35 -10.82 14.00
N GLY A 128 13.80 -10.34 15.15
CA GLY A 128 15.19 -9.92 15.37
C GLY A 128 16.23 -11.03 15.21
N ASN A 129 15.78 -12.28 15.05
CA ASN A 129 16.63 -13.45 14.84
C ASN A 129 17.01 -13.71 13.38
N VAL A 130 16.52 -12.91 12.42
CA VAL A 130 16.81 -13.08 11.00
C VAL A 130 18.08 -12.32 10.58
N SER A 131 18.72 -12.78 9.51
CA SER A 131 19.90 -12.15 8.88
C SER A 131 19.69 -11.90 7.39
N GLU A 132 18.55 -12.25 6.86
CA GLU A 132 18.18 -11.96 5.48
C GLU A 132 16.66 -11.81 5.32
N SER A 133 16.25 -11.09 4.31
CA SER A 133 14.85 -10.95 3.91
C SER A 133 14.72 -10.72 2.41
N ILE A 134 13.64 -11.22 1.83
CA ILE A 134 13.25 -10.90 0.46
C ILE A 134 12.28 -9.73 0.51
N VAL A 135 12.64 -8.65 -0.17
CA VAL A 135 11.85 -7.41 -0.21
C VAL A 135 11.52 -7.03 -1.65
N PRO A 136 10.43 -6.27 -1.88
CA PRO A 136 10.13 -5.72 -3.19
C PRO A 136 11.30 -4.87 -3.70
N ASN A 137 11.63 -5.00 -4.98
CA ASN A 137 12.70 -4.23 -5.62
C ASN A 137 12.27 -2.77 -5.83
N ILE A 138 13.07 -1.83 -5.36
CA ILE A 138 13.00 -0.41 -5.76
C ILE A 138 13.97 -0.19 -6.91
N VAL A 139 13.53 0.47 -7.99
CA VAL A 139 14.36 0.64 -9.20
C VAL A 139 15.61 1.47 -8.93
N ASN A 140 15.42 2.60 -8.28
CA ASN A 140 16.47 3.47 -7.78
C ASN A 140 16.03 3.95 -6.41
N GLY A 141 16.85 3.78 -5.39
CA GLY A 141 16.50 4.17 -4.04
C GLY A 141 17.39 3.51 -3.00
N THR A 142 17.03 3.69 -1.74
CA THR A 142 17.82 3.21 -0.61
C THR A 142 16.95 2.35 0.31
N TYR A 143 17.46 1.18 0.70
CA TYR A 143 16.92 0.42 1.83
C TYR A 143 17.65 0.82 3.10
N ILE A 144 16.90 0.99 4.17
CA ILE A 144 17.40 1.43 5.48
C ILE A 144 16.90 0.45 6.53
N LEU A 145 17.80 -0.03 7.36
CA LEU A 145 17.53 -1.07 8.35
C LEU A 145 17.91 -0.58 9.74
N LYS A 146 17.06 -0.88 10.72
CA LYS A 146 17.35 -0.74 12.14
C LYS A 146 16.94 -1.99 12.89
N PHE A 147 17.68 -2.31 13.96
CA PHE A 147 17.19 -3.24 14.96
C PHE A 147 16.29 -2.52 15.94
N LYS A 148 15.28 -3.25 16.41
CA LYS A 148 14.34 -2.82 17.44
C LYS A 148 14.38 -3.86 18.56
N ASP A 149 14.58 -3.44 19.79
CA ASP A 149 14.55 -4.34 20.94
C ASP A 149 13.11 -4.74 21.30
N ASP A 150 12.94 -5.65 22.23
CA ASP A 150 11.63 -6.08 22.72
C ASP A 150 10.91 -5.01 23.57
N GLY A 151 11.62 -3.94 23.98
CA GLY A 151 11.06 -2.74 24.59
C GLY A 151 10.58 -1.70 23.59
N GLY A 152 10.76 -1.94 22.28
CA GLY A 152 10.34 -1.04 21.21
C GLY A 152 11.36 0.02 20.81
N ARG A 153 12.57 0.03 21.37
CA ARG A 153 13.60 1.02 21.06
C ARG A 153 14.38 0.64 19.80
N LEU A 154 14.63 1.62 18.96
CA LEU A 154 15.41 1.45 17.73
C LEU A 154 16.90 1.67 17.98
N SER A 155 17.74 1.01 17.19
CA SER A 155 19.19 1.29 17.15
C SER A 155 19.46 2.75 16.80
N SER A 156 20.54 3.31 17.36
CA SER A 156 20.87 4.74 17.17
C SER A 156 21.26 5.05 15.73
N GLY A 157 22.10 4.23 15.12
CA GLY A 157 22.56 4.38 13.75
C GLY A 157 21.62 3.75 12.74
N GLU A 158 21.83 4.12 11.48
CA GLU A 158 21.08 3.62 10.33
C GLU A 158 22.03 2.83 9.42
N ALA A 159 21.69 1.58 9.15
CA ALA A 159 22.37 0.83 8.11
C ALA A 159 21.61 0.98 6.81
N SER A 160 22.27 1.46 5.78
CA SER A 160 21.64 1.69 4.49
C SER A 160 22.40 1.04 3.35
N VAL A 161 21.65 0.66 2.30
CA VAL A 161 22.24 0.18 1.05
C VAL A 161 21.46 0.74 -0.12
N VAL A 162 22.18 1.35 -1.06
CA VAL A 162 21.59 1.98 -2.25
C VAL A 162 21.39 0.94 -3.34
N MET A 163 20.18 0.88 -3.89
CA MET A 163 19.86 0.15 -5.10
C MET A 163 19.92 1.08 -6.29
N ILE A 164 20.82 0.82 -7.22
CA ILE A 164 20.87 1.50 -8.52
C ILE A 164 20.73 0.42 -9.58
N GLN A 165 19.66 0.46 -10.33
CA GLN A 165 19.46 -0.46 -11.44
C GLN A 165 20.29 0.00 -12.63
N THR A 166 21.44 -0.62 -12.83
CA THR A 166 22.38 -0.30 -13.91
C THR A 166 22.14 -1.12 -15.18
N VAL A 167 21.33 -2.16 -15.11
CA VAL A 167 21.06 -3.04 -16.25
C VAL A 167 19.67 -2.69 -16.80
N PRO A 168 19.53 -2.31 -18.08
CA PRO A 168 18.22 -2.24 -18.70
C PRO A 168 17.56 -3.61 -18.58
N ASN A 169 16.34 -3.68 -18.09
CA ASN A 169 15.59 -4.92 -18.08
C ASN A 169 15.58 -5.51 -19.48
N ALA A 170 15.94 -6.79 -19.61
CA ALA A 170 15.94 -7.52 -20.88
C ALA A 170 14.52 -7.72 -21.45
N PHE A 171 13.49 -7.34 -20.69
CA PHE A 171 12.11 -7.41 -21.13
C PHE A 171 11.68 -6.10 -21.79
N PRO A 172 10.94 -6.18 -22.88
CA PRO A 172 10.45 -4.99 -23.55
C PRO A 172 9.52 -4.23 -22.61
N LYS A 173 10.06 -3.30 -21.93
CA LYS A 173 9.34 -2.29 -21.16
C LYS A 173 8.60 -1.37 -22.06
N LEU A 174 7.38 -1.08 -21.58
CA LEU A 174 6.85 -0.34 -21.97
C LEU A 174 6.19 0.88 -21.79
N THR A 175 5.39 1.07 -21.02
CA THR A 175 4.77 2.30 -20.62
C THR A 175 4.94 2.41 -19.13
N VAL A 176 5.64 3.42 -18.72
CA VAL A 176 5.72 3.83 -17.34
C VAL A 176 4.73 4.97 -17.20
N LEU A 177 3.65 4.70 -16.52
CA LEU A 177 2.65 5.68 -16.16
C LEU A 177 2.99 6.15 -14.74
N GLU A 178 3.12 7.45 -14.56
CA GLU A 178 3.36 8.06 -13.28
C GLU A 178 2.22 9.02 -12.95
N ASP A 179 1.79 9.01 -11.71
CA ASP A 179 0.95 10.03 -11.13
C ASP A 179 1.61 10.49 -9.84
N ARG A 180 1.71 11.80 -9.66
CA ARG A 180 2.35 12.41 -8.52
C ARG A 180 1.47 13.53 -8.00
N GLU A 181 1.25 13.48 -6.71
CA GLU A 181 0.61 14.49 -5.92
C GLU A 181 1.69 15.16 -5.07
N ASP A 182 1.99 16.40 -5.37
CA ASP A 182 3.06 17.17 -4.76
C ASP A 182 2.68 18.65 -4.59
N ASN A 183 3.65 19.48 -4.29
CA ASN A 183 3.50 20.91 -4.08
C ASN A 183 3.48 21.76 -5.37
N ASP A 184 3.49 21.14 -6.55
CA ASP A 184 3.30 21.87 -7.80
C ASP A 184 1.89 22.48 -7.86
N SER A 185 1.79 23.69 -8.43
CA SER A 185 0.52 24.44 -8.44
C SER A 185 -0.47 23.90 -9.48
N PRO A 186 -1.70 23.55 -9.05
CA PRO A 186 -2.25 23.55 -7.68
C PRO A 186 -1.79 22.33 -6.88
N PRO A 187 -1.35 22.52 -5.61
CA PRO A 187 -0.79 21.46 -4.83
C PRO A 187 -1.86 20.49 -4.32
N PHE A 188 -1.53 19.22 -4.27
CA PHE A 188 -2.34 18.14 -3.66
C PHE A 188 -3.85 18.31 -3.95
N GLN A 189 -4.27 18.06 -5.19
CA GLN A 189 -5.63 18.33 -5.65
C GLN A 189 -6.68 17.33 -5.16
N GLY A 190 -6.26 16.26 -4.50
CA GLY A 190 -7.12 15.20 -4.00
C GLY A 190 -7.96 15.59 -2.79
N ALA A 191 -8.78 14.65 -2.33
CA ALA A 191 -9.66 14.84 -1.19
C ALA A 191 -8.88 14.77 0.12
N LYS A 192 -9.08 15.77 0.98
CA LYS A 192 -8.43 15.93 2.27
C LYS A 192 -9.44 15.75 3.40
N VAL A 193 -9.11 14.92 4.38
CA VAL A 193 -9.85 14.76 5.63
C VAL A 193 -8.84 14.91 6.77
N ASP A 194 -9.08 15.85 7.66
CA ASP A 194 -8.24 16.17 8.82
C ASP A 194 -6.75 16.39 8.45
N CYS A 195 -6.52 16.90 7.24
CA CYS A 195 -5.21 17.32 6.72
C CYS A 195 -5.38 18.49 5.75
N PHE A 196 -4.32 19.26 5.55
CA PHE A 196 -4.33 20.40 4.64
C PHE A 196 -2.94 20.64 4.04
N PHE A 197 -2.88 21.38 2.95
CA PHE A 197 -1.61 21.86 2.40
C PHE A 197 -1.17 23.10 3.17
N SER A 198 0.05 23.06 3.69
CA SER A 198 0.65 24.18 4.41
C SER A 198 1.68 24.89 3.51
N ASP A 199 1.47 26.18 3.25
CA ASP A 199 2.42 27.01 2.52
C ASP A 199 3.72 27.24 3.32
N ASP A 200 3.68 27.15 4.66
CA ASP A 200 4.85 27.41 5.51
C ASP A 200 5.91 26.30 5.39
N VAL A 201 5.47 25.04 5.31
CA VAL A 201 6.38 23.89 5.12
C VAL A 201 6.36 23.38 3.68
N ASN A 202 5.46 23.91 2.84
CA ASN A 202 5.29 23.58 1.44
C ASN A 202 4.96 22.09 1.20
N GLY A 203 4.14 21.53 2.08
CA GLY A 203 3.76 20.12 2.10
C GLY A 203 2.35 19.86 2.66
N LEU A 204 1.86 18.64 2.50
CA LEU A 204 0.62 18.20 3.12
C LEU A 204 0.89 17.83 4.58
N VAL A 205 0.10 18.36 5.51
CA VAL A 205 0.28 18.17 6.95
C VAL A 205 -1.03 17.77 7.62
N LEU A 206 -0.94 17.19 8.82
CA LEU A 206 -2.11 16.91 9.67
C LEU A 206 -2.84 18.18 10.06
N GLY A 207 -4.16 18.09 10.18
CA GLY A 207 -5.03 19.15 10.66
C GLY A 207 -4.76 19.51 12.13
N SER A 208 -5.31 20.61 12.55
CA SER A 208 -5.32 21.04 13.95
C SER A 208 -6.62 20.63 14.62
N LEU A 209 -6.55 20.17 15.86
CA LEU A 209 -7.72 19.81 16.68
C LEU A 209 -8.64 21.00 16.92
N VAL A 210 -8.08 22.20 17.07
CA VAL A 210 -8.81 23.45 17.26
C VAL A 210 -8.18 24.54 16.41
N THR A 211 -8.97 25.11 15.51
CA THR A 211 -8.59 26.26 14.70
C THR A 211 -9.18 27.56 15.26
N LEU A 212 -8.68 28.71 14.81
CA LEU A 212 -9.27 30.01 15.17
C LEU A 212 -10.76 30.12 14.79
N ASP A 213 -11.18 29.43 13.73
CA ASP A 213 -12.56 29.44 13.26
C ASP A 213 -13.51 28.64 14.17
N ASP A 214 -12.96 27.71 14.98
CA ASP A 214 -13.74 26.93 15.96
C ASP A 214 -13.99 27.71 17.25
N VAL A 215 -13.30 28.82 17.46
CA VAL A 215 -13.41 29.65 18.68
C VAL A 215 -14.58 30.61 18.53
N THR A 216 -15.67 30.29 19.19
CA THR A 216 -16.88 31.11 19.18
C THR A 216 -16.85 32.26 20.21
N ASP A 217 -16.03 32.17 21.25
CA ASP A 217 -15.88 33.17 22.30
C ASP A 217 -14.44 33.17 22.84
N PHE A 218 -13.66 34.18 22.49
CA PHE A 218 -12.26 34.31 22.94
C PHE A 218 -12.15 34.64 24.44
N ASP A 219 -13.16 35.30 25.03
CA ASP A 219 -13.15 35.63 26.44
C ASP A 219 -13.46 34.44 27.36
N ALA A 220 -14.04 33.37 26.77
CA ALA A 220 -14.34 32.14 27.49
C ALA A 220 -13.18 31.12 27.43
N MET A 221 -12.15 31.37 26.63
CA MET A 221 -10.98 30.49 26.54
C MET A 221 -10.11 30.59 27.78
N ALA A 222 -10.00 29.48 28.50
CA ALA A 222 -9.15 29.40 29.70
C ALA A 222 -7.65 29.39 29.36
N ASP A 223 -7.31 28.95 28.15
CA ASP A 223 -5.95 28.81 27.66
C ASP A 223 -5.91 28.87 26.11
N PHE A 224 -4.88 29.48 25.56
CA PHE A 224 -4.65 29.56 24.12
C PHE A 224 -3.73 28.45 23.60
N ASP A 225 -3.19 27.63 24.49
CA ASP A 225 -2.21 26.59 24.14
C ASP A 225 -2.81 25.43 23.31
N PHE A 226 -4.16 25.34 23.25
CA PHE A 226 -4.86 24.37 22.39
C PHE A 226 -4.89 24.76 20.91
N LEU A 227 -4.65 26.04 20.59
CA LEU A 227 -4.68 26.50 19.21
C LEU A 227 -3.47 25.96 18.45
N GLY A 228 -3.75 25.17 17.40
CA GLY A 228 -2.73 24.60 16.54
C GLY A 228 -2.09 23.29 17.05
N ALA A 229 -2.66 22.67 18.10
CA ALA A 229 -2.31 21.29 18.45
C ALA A 229 -2.68 20.37 17.28
N VAL A 230 -1.77 19.48 16.93
CA VAL A 230 -1.98 18.53 15.82
C VAL A 230 -3.09 17.53 16.17
N ASP A 231 -3.92 17.19 15.20
CA ASP A 231 -4.92 16.15 15.37
C ASP A 231 -4.26 14.78 15.44
N ILE A 232 -4.20 14.23 16.64
CA ILE A 232 -3.65 12.89 16.89
C ILE A 232 -4.60 11.76 16.47
N THR A 233 -5.85 12.04 16.12
CA THR A 233 -6.77 11.03 15.60
C THR A 233 -6.41 10.64 14.18
N GLY A 234 -5.54 11.41 13.52
CA GLY A 234 -5.01 11.16 12.20
C GLY A 234 -5.76 11.91 11.10
N GLY A 235 -5.19 11.87 9.91
CA GLY A 235 -5.75 12.48 8.71
C GLY A 235 -5.62 11.56 7.51
N SER A 236 -6.36 11.85 6.45
CA SER A 236 -6.23 11.09 5.21
C SER A 236 -6.29 11.98 3.96
N TYR A 237 -5.55 11.56 2.95
CA TYR A 237 -5.51 12.19 1.64
C TYR A 237 -5.79 11.14 0.56
N GLU A 238 -6.88 11.28 -0.20
CA GLU A 238 -7.18 10.43 -1.35
C GLU A 238 -6.78 11.15 -2.64
N PHE A 239 -6.03 10.47 -3.52
CA PHE A 239 -5.52 11.05 -4.78
C PHE A 239 -6.67 11.59 -5.65
N ALA A 240 -6.38 12.67 -6.37
CA ALA A 240 -7.34 13.29 -7.29
C ALA A 240 -7.75 12.35 -8.43
N ASN A 241 -6.83 11.50 -8.88
CA ASN A 241 -7.04 10.62 -10.02
C ASN A 241 -7.18 9.16 -9.60
N THR A 242 -8.16 8.49 -10.17
CA THR A 242 -8.29 7.03 -10.14
C THR A 242 -7.60 6.46 -11.38
N LEU A 243 -6.67 5.52 -11.20
CA LEU A 243 -6.05 4.83 -12.35
C LEU A 243 -7.04 3.84 -12.95
N ASP A 244 -7.37 3.98 -14.25
CA ASP A 244 -8.16 3.02 -15.04
C ASP A 244 -7.33 2.47 -16.20
N LEU A 245 -7.17 1.16 -16.24
CA LEU A 245 -6.44 0.46 -17.31
C LEU A 245 -7.32 0.14 -18.53
N GLY A 246 -8.60 0.53 -18.51
CA GLY A 246 -9.58 0.22 -19.57
C GLY A 246 -10.01 -1.26 -19.61
N GLY A 247 -9.42 -2.10 -18.80
CA GLY A 247 -9.74 -3.52 -18.65
C GLY A 247 -8.89 -4.17 -17.58
N LYS A 248 -9.36 -5.31 -17.04
CA LYS A 248 -8.61 -6.08 -16.05
C LYS A 248 -7.33 -6.62 -16.66
N GLN A 249 -6.20 -6.25 -16.09
CA GLN A 249 -4.89 -6.70 -16.56
C GLN A 249 -3.83 -6.59 -15.48
N PRO A 250 -2.76 -7.39 -15.55
CA PRO A 250 -1.64 -7.29 -14.65
C PRO A 250 -0.79 -6.05 -14.98
N LEU A 251 -0.39 -5.33 -13.93
CA LEU A 251 0.61 -4.27 -14.00
C LEU A 251 1.52 -4.35 -12.78
N ARG A 252 2.71 -3.81 -12.90
CA ARG A 252 3.61 -3.63 -11.78
C ARG A 252 3.42 -2.22 -11.24
N LEU A 253 3.06 -2.13 -9.96
CA LEU A 253 2.94 -0.87 -9.23
C LEU A 253 4.12 -0.68 -8.28
N ARG A 254 4.60 0.55 -8.21
CA ARG A 254 5.60 1.00 -7.25
C ARG A 254 5.11 2.28 -6.61
N ARG A 255 5.13 2.31 -5.29
CA ARG A 255 4.75 3.51 -4.53
C ARG A 255 5.89 4.52 -4.52
N HIS A 256 5.52 5.77 -4.45
CA HIS A 256 6.41 6.88 -4.20
C HIS A 256 5.84 7.70 -3.03
N MET A 257 6.65 7.94 -2.01
CA MET A 257 6.25 8.75 -0.86
C MET A 257 7.49 9.39 -0.25
N VAL A 258 7.45 10.70 -0.06
CA VAL A 258 8.48 11.48 0.61
C VAL A 258 7.82 12.19 1.78
N THR A 259 8.26 11.85 3.00
CA THR A 259 7.65 12.34 4.23
C THR A 259 8.72 12.76 5.22
N GLN A 260 8.39 13.71 6.09
CA GLN A 260 9.26 14.17 7.16
C GLN A 260 8.42 14.51 8.41
N GLY A 261 8.90 14.09 9.57
CA GLY A 261 8.34 14.55 10.84
C GLY A 261 8.89 15.94 11.19
N PHE A 262 8.06 16.79 11.79
CA PHE A 262 8.46 18.12 12.23
C PHE A 262 7.64 18.59 13.43
N TYR A 263 8.09 19.66 14.07
CA TYR A 263 7.34 20.37 15.12
C TYR A 263 6.66 21.59 14.49
N PRO A 264 5.33 21.60 14.32
CA PRO A 264 4.61 22.70 13.68
C PRO A 264 4.68 24.01 14.50
N ASN A 265 4.84 23.87 15.81
CA ASN A 265 4.99 24.97 16.72
C ASN A 265 6.01 24.58 17.80
N ASP A 266 7.26 24.91 17.58
CA ASP A 266 8.35 24.68 18.55
C ASP A 266 8.30 25.65 19.74
N LEU A 267 7.10 25.92 20.25
CA LEU A 267 6.92 26.71 21.46
C LEU A 267 7.00 25.78 22.67
N PHE A 268 7.91 26.12 23.56
CA PHE A 268 8.17 25.44 24.83
C PHE A 268 6.89 25.15 25.63
N ASP A 269 5.94 26.10 25.59
CA ASP A 269 4.68 26.04 26.34
C ASP A 269 3.63 25.09 25.72
N LYS A 270 3.83 24.60 24.49
CA LYS A 270 2.88 23.68 23.84
C LYS A 270 3.19 22.22 24.07
N ARG A 271 4.35 21.91 24.64
CA ARG A 271 4.76 20.53 24.92
C ARG A 271 4.14 20.09 26.25
N THR A 272 3.19 19.16 26.18
CA THR A 272 2.47 18.63 27.35
C THR A 272 3.28 17.62 28.16
N ALA A 273 4.31 17.03 27.56
CA ALA A 273 5.19 16.09 28.25
C ALA A 273 6.18 16.80 29.19
N LEU A 274 6.62 16.12 30.24
CA LEU A 274 7.68 16.62 31.12
C LEU A 274 8.96 16.84 30.32
N ILE A 275 9.69 17.93 30.60
CA ILE A 275 10.95 18.29 29.91
C ILE A 275 11.93 17.12 29.84
N ASP A 276 12.01 16.33 30.89
CA ASP A 276 12.88 15.15 30.99
C ASP A 276 12.52 14.04 30.00
N THR A 277 11.35 14.10 29.41
CA THR A 277 10.88 13.11 28.41
C THR A 277 10.95 13.62 26.99
N TRP A 278 11.42 14.85 26.78
CA TRP A 278 11.58 15.41 25.44
C TRP A 278 12.81 14.85 24.73
N THR A 279 12.56 14.16 23.66
CA THR A 279 13.58 13.41 22.92
C THR A 279 14.57 14.28 22.15
N ASP A 280 14.22 15.52 21.85
CA ASP A 280 15.07 16.47 21.13
C ASP A 280 16.25 16.98 21.97
N PHE A 281 16.13 17.04 23.31
CA PHE A 281 17.26 17.35 24.19
C PHE A 281 18.28 16.21 24.30
N ASP A 282 17.83 14.99 24.12
CA ASP A 282 18.67 13.78 24.21
C ASP A 282 19.20 13.33 22.85
N GLN A 283 19.09 14.17 21.81
CA GLN A 283 19.44 13.85 20.42
C GLN A 283 18.62 12.70 19.81
N ALA A 284 17.50 12.34 20.39
CA ALA A 284 16.58 11.39 19.75
C ALA A 284 15.87 12.09 18.57
N THR A 285 16.18 11.65 17.38
CA THR A 285 15.68 12.22 16.12
C THR A 285 14.43 11.49 15.60
N ALA A 286 13.82 10.65 16.40
CA ALA A 286 12.63 9.92 15.98
C ALA A 286 11.37 10.70 16.35
N PHE A 287 10.62 11.13 15.34
CA PHE A 287 9.27 11.65 15.51
C PHE A 287 8.30 10.47 15.68
N ASP A 288 7.32 10.63 16.57
CA ASP A 288 6.25 9.64 16.78
C ASP A 288 5.07 9.93 15.84
N VAL A 289 5.36 9.95 14.57
CA VAL A 289 4.41 10.22 13.48
C VAL A 289 4.51 9.12 12.43
N GLY A 290 3.40 8.86 11.75
CA GLY A 290 3.31 7.84 10.73
C GLY A 290 2.63 8.33 9.45
N ALA A 291 3.00 7.73 8.33
CA ALA A 291 2.24 7.81 7.10
C ALA A 291 2.22 6.46 6.38
N SER A 292 1.08 6.09 5.87
CA SER A 292 0.88 4.86 5.12
C SER A 292 0.17 5.14 3.81
N LEU A 293 0.77 4.73 2.70
CA LEU A 293 0.11 4.77 1.40
C LEU A 293 -0.65 3.46 1.17
N LEU A 294 -1.93 3.57 0.87
CA LEU A 294 -2.86 2.47 0.70
C LEU A 294 -3.36 2.42 -0.74
N VAL A 295 -3.81 1.24 -1.16
CA VAL A 295 -4.40 1.02 -2.48
C VAL A 295 -5.70 0.23 -2.35
N ALA A 296 -6.72 0.64 -3.10
CA ALA A 296 -7.96 -0.10 -3.31
C ALA A 296 -8.10 -0.43 -4.80
N THR A 297 -8.63 -1.59 -5.12
CA THR A 297 -8.71 -2.09 -6.49
C THR A 297 -10.13 -2.47 -6.88
N THR A 298 -10.43 -2.35 -8.18
CA THR A 298 -11.69 -2.84 -8.76
C THR A 298 -11.43 -3.53 -10.11
N ASP A 299 -12.22 -4.56 -10.41
CA ASP A 299 -12.25 -5.21 -11.72
C ASP A 299 -13.25 -4.54 -12.68
N LEU A 300 -14.11 -3.69 -12.14
CA LEU A 300 -15.12 -2.94 -12.89
C LEU A 300 -14.55 -1.62 -13.43
N ASP A 301 -15.35 -0.97 -14.28
CA ASP A 301 -15.08 0.41 -14.70
C ASP A 301 -15.08 1.34 -13.49
N PRO A 302 -13.98 2.02 -13.16
CA PRO A 302 -13.95 2.97 -12.04
C PRO A 302 -14.99 4.08 -12.15
N ASP A 303 -15.32 4.48 -13.38
CA ASP A 303 -16.32 5.51 -13.68
C ASP A 303 -17.75 4.95 -13.84
N LEU A 304 -17.94 3.66 -13.49
CA LEU A 304 -19.24 3.03 -13.55
C LEU A 304 -20.25 3.79 -12.70
N SER A 305 -21.35 4.21 -13.32
CA SER A 305 -22.50 4.78 -12.62
C SER A 305 -23.75 4.02 -13.03
N VAL A 306 -24.33 3.29 -12.08
CA VAL A 306 -25.50 2.46 -12.31
C VAL A 306 -26.69 3.03 -11.58
N SER A 307 -27.73 3.40 -12.32
CA SER A 307 -28.99 3.86 -11.72
C SER A 307 -29.71 2.70 -11.02
N ALA A 308 -30.14 2.96 -9.81
CA ALA A 308 -30.87 2.03 -8.94
C ALA A 308 -31.95 2.78 -8.15
N THR A 309 -32.70 2.03 -7.37
CA THR A 309 -33.60 2.59 -6.37
C THR A 309 -33.29 2.03 -5.00
N TYR A 310 -33.69 2.75 -3.97
CA TYR A 310 -33.49 2.31 -2.60
C TYR A 310 -34.68 2.62 -1.71
N GLU A 311 -34.65 2.02 -0.55
CA GLU A 311 -35.47 2.33 0.61
C GLU A 311 -34.62 2.28 1.87
N GLN A 312 -35.03 3.00 2.91
CA GLN A 312 -34.37 2.93 4.20
C GLN A 312 -35.40 2.71 5.31
N SER A 313 -35.11 1.75 6.17
CA SER A 313 -35.90 1.47 7.39
C SER A 313 -34.93 1.38 8.58
N GLY A 314 -35.00 2.37 9.47
CA GLY A 314 -34.02 2.52 10.52
C GLY A 314 -32.64 2.82 9.95
N THR A 315 -31.65 2.02 10.31
CA THR A 315 -30.28 2.11 9.78
C THR A 315 -30.03 1.21 8.57
N THR A 316 -30.99 0.37 8.17
CA THR A 316 -30.85 -0.53 7.02
C THR A 316 -31.30 0.16 5.74
N ILE A 317 -30.41 0.28 4.77
CA ILE A 317 -30.69 0.70 3.41
C ILE A 317 -30.74 -0.54 2.53
N THR A 318 -31.84 -0.71 1.80
CA THR A 318 -32.00 -1.76 0.77
C THR A 318 -31.93 -1.12 -0.60
N VAL A 319 -30.94 -1.49 -1.39
CA VAL A 319 -30.78 -1.05 -2.78
C VAL A 319 -31.35 -2.10 -3.72
N THR A 320 -32.13 -1.66 -4.69
CA THR A 320 -32.79 -2.52 -5.69
C THR A 320 -32.24 -2.25 -7.09
N LYS A 321 -31.64 -3.27 -7.67
CA LYS A 321 -31.13 -3.28 -9.05
C LYS A 321 -31.01 -4.71 -9.56
N THR A 322 -31.64 -5.02 -10.66
CA THR A 322 -31.57 -6.35 -11.30
C THR A 322 -30.15 -6.71 -11.68
N ASP A 323 -29.73 -7.92 -11.31
CA ASP A 323 -28.42 -8.52 -11.65
C ASP A 323 -27.23 -7.65 -11.24
N HIS A 324 -27.22 -7.16 -9.98
CA HIS A 324 -26.19 -6.26 -9.47
C HIS A 324 -24.81 -6.92 -9.32
N GLY A 325 -24.73 -8.26 -9.19
CA GLY A 325 -23.47 -9.02 -9.19
C GLY A 325 -22.62 -8.94 -7.91
N TYR A 326 -23.09 -8.26 -6.87
CA TYR A 326 -22.37 -8.10 -5.61
C TYR A 326 -22.54 -9.31 -4.68
N SER A 327 -21.55 -9.44 -3.76
CA SER A 327 -21.52 -10.41 -2.68
C SER A 327 -21.44 -9.72 -1.32
N VAL A 328 -21.78 -10.43 -0.25
CA VAL A 328 -21.61 -9.94 1.12
C VAL A 328 -20.14 -9.66 1.40
N GLY A 329 -19.85 -8.48 1.96
CA GLY A 329 -18.48 -8.01 2.23
C GLY A 329 -17.85 -7.20 1.09
N ASP A 330 -18.51 -7.08 -0.07
CA ASP A 330 -18.08 -6.14 -1.11
C ASP A 330 -18.32 -4.69 -0.66
N PHE A 331 -17.56 -3.76 -1.22
CA PHE A 331 -17.73 -2.32 -0.97
C PHE A 331 -18.31 -1.64 -2.20
N VAL A 332 -19.23 -0.70 -1.98
CA VAL A 332 -19.91 0.04 -3.05
C VAL A 332 -20.05 1.51 -2.68
N VAL A 333 -19.71 2.39 -3.60
CA VAL A 333 -19.98 3.82 -3.46
C VAL A 333 -21.43 4.08 -3.91
N ILE A 334 -22.25 4.66 -3.05
CA ILE A 334 -23.64 5.00 -3.34
C ILE A 334 -23.82 6.51 -3.24
N ASP A 335 -24.42 7.07 -4.28
CA ASP A 335 -24.89 8.45 -4.35
C ASP A 335 -26.43 8.44 -4.34
N PHE A 336 -27.01 8.98 -3.28
CA PHE A 336 -28.45 9.04 -3.07
C PHE A 336 -29.01 10.29 -3.72
N THR A 337 -29.34 10.21 -5.00
CA THR A 337 -29.81 11.33 -5.82
C THR A 337 -31.16 11.89 -5.37
N ALA A 338 -31.87 11.21 -4.48
CA ALA A 338 -33.11 11.66 -3.84
C ALA A 338 -33.23 11.05 -2.45
N GLY A 339 -34.00 11.69 -1.56
CA GLY A 339 -34.15 11.28 -0.17
C GLY A 339 -33.13 11.96 0.74
N SER A 340 -32.94 11.42 1.95
CA SER A 340 -32.06 11.98 2.97
C SER A 340 -30.96 11.02 3.45
N ALA A 341 -30.73 9.91 2.73
CA ALA A 341 -29.61 9.03 3.02
C ALA A 341 -28.29 9.73 2.66
N THR A 342 -27.24 9.43 3.39
CA THR A 342 -25.93 10.05 3.21
C THR A 342 -25.13 9.31 2.16
N ASP A 343 -24.57 10.04 1.19
CA ASP A 343 -23.68 9.49 0.18
C ASP A 343 -22.41 8.94 0.82
N GLY A 344 -21.84 7.89 0.24
CA GLY A 344 -20.60 7.34 0.76
C GLY A 344 -20.25 5.95 0.27
N ASN A 345 -19.18 5.42 0.84
CA ASN A 345 -18.73 4.06 0.63
C ASN A 345 -19.34 3.14 1.69
N TYR A 346 -20.02 2.09 1.25
CA TYR A 346 -20.76 1.18 2.10
C TYR A 346 -20.29 -0.25 1.91
N GLU A 347 -20.17 -0.99 3.01
CA GLU A 347 -20.02 -2.44 2.98
C GLU A 347 -21.38 -3.11 2.77
N ILE A 348 -21.44 -4.10 1.89
CA ILE A 348 -22.63 -4.90 1.65
C ILE A 348 -22.81 -5.92 2.76
N VAL A 349 -23.82 -5.70 3.58
CA VAL A 349 -24.11 -6.53 4.77
C VAL A 349 -24.89 -7.80 4.39
N SER A 350 -25.79 -7.70 3.43
CA SER A 350 -26.52 -8.87 2.93
C SER A 350 -26.92 -8.74 1.47
N VAL A 351 -27.13 -9.89 0.82
CA VAL A 351 -27.61 -10.00 -0.56
C VAL A 351 -28.87 -10.90 -0.53
N PRO A 352 -30.05 -10.32 -0.24
CA PRO A 352 -31.30 -11.10 -0.16
C PRO A 352 -31.72 -11.76 -1.49
N SER A 353 -31.35 -11.15 -2.63
CA SER A 353 -31.61 -11.71 -3.97
C SER A 353 -30.59 -11.16 -4.97
N SER A 354 -30.57 -11.70 -6.20
CA SER A 354 -29.77 -11.13 -7.30
C SER A 354 -30.17 -9.70 -7.69
N SER A 355 -31.30 -9.22 -7.17
CA SER A 355 -31.81 -7.87 -7.47
C SER A 355 -31.81 -6.93 -6.28
N THR A 356 -31.34 -7.37 -5.11
CA THR A 356 -31.35 -6.53 -3.90
C THR A 356 -30.14 -6.83 -3.03
N PHE A 357 -29.50 -5.77 -2.52
CA PHE A 357 -28.49 -5.85 -1.48
C PHE A 357 -28.76 -4.82 -0.39
N THR A 358 -28.20 -5.02 0.80
CA THR A 358 -28.38 -4.12 1.94
C THR A 358 -27.05 -3.60 2.44
N VAL A 359 -27.09 -2.34 2.90
CA VAL A 359 -25.97 -1.66 3.57
C VAL A 359 -26.46 -1.00 4.85
N THR A 360 -25.54 -0.61 5.74
CA THR A 360 -25.89 0.03 7.02
C THR A 360 -25.55 1.52 6.97
N SER A 361 -26.54 2.36 7.23
CA SER A 361 -26.39 3.80 7.42
C SER A 361 -25.98 4.12 8.86
N SER A 362 -25.16 5.15 9.06
CA SER A 362 -24.87 5.71 10.37
C SER A 362 -26.07 6.48 10.98
N THR A 363 -27.04 6.90 10.14
CA THR A 363 -28.22 7.64 10.55
C THR A 363 -29.50 6.81 10.32
N SER A 364 -30.40 6.86 11.31
CA SER A 364 -31.71 6.20 11.20
C SER A 364 -32.70 7.09 10.46
N ALA A 365 -33.34 6.54 9.43
CA ALA A 365 -34.37 7.24 8.65
C ALA A 365 -35.45 6.26 8.15
N THR A 366 -36.56 6.82 7.67
CA THR A 366 -37.57 6.07 6.92
C THR A 366 -37.72 6.70 5.54
N ILE A 367 -37.26 5.97 4.51
CA ILE A 367 -37.32 6.43 3.11
C ILE A 367 -38.08 5.40 2.31
N SER A 368 -39.03 5.89 1.51
CA SER A 368 -39.95 5.04 0.74
C SER A 368 -39.22 4.26 -0.36
N SER A 369 -39.67 3.06 -0.62
CA SER A 369 -39.21 2.24 -1.74
C SER A 369 -39.35 2.96 -3.09
N GLY A 370 -38.36 2.76 -3.97
CA GLY A 370 -38.35 3.39 -5.29
C GLY A 370 -37.69 4.77 -5.34
N THR A 371 -37.13 5.26 -4.22
CA THR A 371 -36.34 6.48 -4.19
C THR A 371 -35.03 6.29 -4.97
N SER A 372 -34.62 7.28 -5.75
CA SER A 372 -33.50 7.15 -6.70
C SER A 372 -32.14 7.22 -6.04
N CYS A 373 -31.24 6.36 -6.47
CA CYS A 373 -29.81 6.43 -6.18
C CYS A 373 -28.98 5.98 -7.40
N THR A 374 -27.71 6.27 -7.40
CA THR A 374 -26.72 5.63 -8.28
C THR A 374 -25.66 4.93 -7.44
N TYR A 375 -25.06 3.89 -7.99
CA TYR A 375 -23.89 3.28 -7.35
C TYR A 375 -22.78 3.08 -8.37
N GLY A 376 -21.55 3.21 -7.86
CA GLY A 376 -20.31 3.07 -8.64
C GLY A 376 -19.73 1.68 -8.63
N ALA A 377 -18.49 1.56 -9.10
CA ALA A 377 -17.71 0.35 -9.03
C ALA A 377 -17.45 -0.05 -7.56
N ASN A 378 -17.47 -1.37 -7.31
CA ASN A 378 -17.03 -1.89 -6.02
C ASN A 378 -15.49 -1.88 -5.97
N PHE A 379 -14.94 -1.07 -5.10
CA PHE A 379 -13.52 -1.14 -4.77
C PHE A 379 -13.33 -2.07 -3.56
N SER A 380 -12.19 -2.77 -3.52
CA SER A 380 -11.76 -3.45 -2.31
C SER A 380 -11.60 -2.45 -1.16
N GLN A 381 -11.46 -2.95 0.07
CA GLN A 381 -10.93 -2.11 1.14
C GLN A 381 -9.56 -1.55 0.76
N PHE A 382 -9.23 -0.38 1.31
CA PHE A 382 -7.87 0.13 1.22
C PHE A 382 -6.91 -0.76 2.01
N ASN A 383 -5.92 -1.29 1.32
CA ASN A 383 -4.88 -2.13 1.90
C ASN A 383 -3.52 -1.46 1.74
N PRO A 384 -2.54 -1.77 2.60
CA PRO A 384 -1.19 -1.22 2.47
C PRO A 384 -0.64 -1.40 1.05
N PHE A 385 -0.21 -0.30 0.44
CA PHE A 385 0.36 -0.32 -0.90
C PHE A 385 1.78 -0.87 -0.86
N VAL A 386 1.95 -2.11 -1.26
CA VAL A 386 3.25 -2.79 -1.38
C VAL A 386 3.67 -2.81 -2.85
N ASN A 387 4.96 -2.53 -3.13
CA ASN A 387 5.47 -2.63 -4.49
C ASN A 387 5.33 -4.08 -5.01
N GLY A 388 4.72 -4.26 -6.18
CA GLY A 388 4.49 -5.60 -6.71
C GLY A 388 3.58 -5.61 -7.93
N THR A 389 3.20 -6.81 -8.35
CA THR A 389 2.26 -7.03 -9.45
C THR A 389 0.84 -7.09 -8.91
N TYR A 390 -0.02 -6.27 -9.48
CA TYR A 390 -1.44 -6.22 -9.22
C TYR A 390 -2.21 -6.64 -10.47
N VAL A 391 -3.40 -7.21 -10.28
CA VAL A 391 -4.29 -7.62 -11.37
C VAL A 391 -5.66 -7.04 -11.09
N ALA A 392 -5.99 -5.93 -11.76
CA ALA A 392 -7.28 -5.25 -11.65
C ALA A 392 -7.49 -4.35 -12.86
N ARG A 393 -8.64 -3.69 -12.97
CA ARG A 393 -8.91 -2.63 -13.94
C ARG A 393 -8.65 -1.26 -13.33
N GLY A 394 -9.21 -0.97 -12.15
CA GLY A 394 -9.16 0.33 -11.52
C GLY A 394 -8.41 0.33 -10.19
N PHE A 395 -7.75 1.45 -9.86
CA PHE A 395 -6.97 1.62 -8.63
C PHE A 395 -7.22 3.01 -8.05
N LYS A 396 -7.52 3.06 -6.76
CA LYS A 396 -7.54 4.27 -5.95
C LYS A 396 -6.42 4.24 -4.94
N PHE A 397 -5.85 5.40 -4.66
CA PHE A 397 -4.75 5.55 -3.72
C PHE A 397 -5.13 6.52 -2.62
N ARG A 398 -4.76 6.20 -1.38
CA ARG A 398 -4.99 7.03 -0.22
C ARG A 398 -3.79 7.00 0.71
N CYS A 399 -3.38 8.15 1.20
CA CYS A 399 -2.42 8.25 2.27
C CYS A 399 -3.17 8.44 3.58
N GLU A 400 -2.85 7.65 4.58
CA GLU A 400 -3.26 7.84 5.97
C GLU A 400 -2.06 8.34 6.76
N MET A 401 -2.30 9.34 7.59
CA MET A 401 -1.30 10.03 8.40
C MET A 401 -1.75 9.96 9.85
N ASP A 402 -0.82 9.80 10.76
CA ASP A 402 -1.06 9.81 12.20
C ASP A 402 0.06 10.48 12.96
N SER A 403 -0.26 10.95 14.16
CA SER A 403 0.71 11.40 15.15
C SER A 403 0.28 10.90 16.52
N ASN A 404 1.22 10.42 17.31
CA ASN A 404 0.98 10.06 18.71
C ASN A 404 1.30 11.20 19.69
N ASP A 405 1.86 12.30 19.17
CA ASP A 405 2.21 13.48 19.98
C ASP A 405 1.58 14.73 19.36
N PRO A 406 0.70 15.47 20.09
CA PRO A 406 0.07 16.68 19.58
C PRO A 406 1.05 17.83 19.29
N ALA A 407 2.30 17.73 19.74
CA ALA A 407 3.37 18.67 19.40
C ALA A 407 4.10 18.32 18.10
N GLN A 408 3.86 17.14 17.54
CA GLN A 408 4.54 16.64 16.35
C GLN A 408 3.55 16.52 15.20
N SER A 409 3.99 16.81 14.00
CA SER A 409 3.24 16.59 12.77
C SER A 409 4.11 15.91 11.73
N ILE A 410 3.46 15.39 10.70
CA ILE A 410 4.10 14.83 9.53
C ILE A 410 3.90 15.77 8.35
N GLU A 411 4.96 16.04 7.64
CA GLU A 411 4.98 16.71 6.35
C GLU A 411 5.10 15.66 5.25
N ILE A 412 4.28 15.78 4.24
CA ILE A 412 4.36 14.97 3.03
C ILE A 412 4.68 15.90 1.87
N ASP A 413 5.89 15.77 1.33
CA ASP A 413 6.35 16.51 0.17
C ASP A 413 5.77 15.98 -1.13
N GLN A 414 5.69 14.65 -1.24
CA GLN A 414 5.29 13.98 -2.46
C GLN A 414 4.67 12.62 -2.18
N LEU A 415 3.55 12.37 -2.83
CA LEU A 415 2.90 11.07 -2.94
C LEU A 415 2.87 10.66 -4.40
N GLY A 416 2.80 9.37 -4.68
CA GLY A 416 2.65 8.93 -6.05
C GLY A 416 2.80 7.44 -6.25
N TYR A 417 2.66 7.07 -7.51
CA TYR A 417 2.94 5.72 -7.96
C TYR A 417 3.56 5.73 -9.36
N THR A 418 4.25 4.64 -9.66
CA THR A 418 4.70 4.30 -11.00
C THR A 418 4.04 2.99 -11.39
N ALA A 419 3.33 2.97 -12.51
CA ALA A 419 2.68 1.80 -13.06
C ALA A 419 3.40 1.36 -14.34
N GLU A 420 3.92 0.13 -14.35
CA GLU A 420 4.61 -0.45 -15.50
C GLU A 420 3.71 -1.48 -16.17
N LEU A 421 3.45 -1.29 -17.46
CA LEU A 421 2.66 -2.20 -18.29
C LEU A 421 3.57 -2.87 -19.31
N GLU A 422 3.49 -4.20 -19.42
CA GLU A 422 4.24 -4.96 -20.42
C GLU A 422 3.60 -4.82 -21.81
N SER A 423 4.44 -4.82 -22.87
CA SER A 423 3.92 -4.93 -24.21
C SER A 423 3.52 -6.37 -24.52
N ARG A 424 2.51 -6.53 -25.33
CA ARG A 424 2.11 -7.81 -25.89
C ARG A 424 1.83 -7.69 -27.38
N THR A 425 1.90 -8.82 -28.06
CA THR A 425 1.46 -8.95 -29.44
C THR A 425 0.30 -9.93 -29.49
N GLU A 426 -0.81 -9.49 -30.07
CA GLU A 426 -1.94 -10.33 -30.41
C GLU A 426 -2.00 -10.53 -31.92
N THR A 427 -2.28 -11.76 -32.34
CA THR A 427 -2.36 -12.11 -33.76
C THR A 427 -3.74 -12.69 -34.09
N SER A 428 -4.09 -12.70 -35.37
CA SER A 428 -5.32 -13.33 -35.85
C SER A 428 -5.41 -14.84 -35.52
N LEU A 429 -4.29 -15.51 -35.29
CA LEU A 429 -4.27 -16.94 -34.91
C LEU A 429 -4.74 -17.16 -33.45
N GLY A 430 -4.59 -16.17 -32.59
CA GLY A 430 -5.07 -16.20 -31.20
C GLY A 430 -6.51 -15.67 -31.04
N ASN A 431 -7.10 -15.13 -32.07
CA ASN A 431 -8.45 -14.58 -32.04
C ASN A 431 -9.50 -15.70 -32.18
N THR A 432 -10.42 -15.76 -31.23
CA THR A 432 -11.49 -16.76 -31.19
C THR A 432 -12.38 -16.63 -32.44
N GLY A 433 -12.37 -17.61 -33.32
CA GLY A 433 -13.15 -17.63 -34.58
C GLY A 433 -12.36 -17.35 -35.83
N ALA A 434 -11.07 -17.00 -35.74
CA ALA A 434 -10.16 -16.88 -36.90
C ALA A 434 -9.36 -18.18 -37.09
N THR A 435 -9.92 -19.14 -37.79
CA THR A 435 -9.26 -20.44 -37.99
C THR A 435 -8.09 -20.38 -38.98
N ASN A 436 -8.19 -19.58 -40.05
CA ASN A 436 -7.16 -19.47 -41.07
C ASN A 436 -6.89 -18.04 -41.57
N GLY A 437 -7.57 -17.07 -41.02
CA GLY A 437 -7.53 -15.66 -41.40
C GLY A 437 -8.89 -15.00 -41.25
N LEU A 438 -8.90 -13.70 -41.39
CA LEU A 438 -10.12 -12.90 -41.39
C LEU A 438 -10.42 -12.45 -42.80
N ILE A 439 -11.69 -12.41 -43.19
CA ILE A 439 -12.13 -11.96 -44.50
C ILE A 439 -12.65 -10.54 -44.42
N ALA A 440 -12.10 -9.62 -45.19
CA ALA A 440 -12.65 -8.27 -45.31
C ALA A 440 -14.00 -8.31 -46.07
N SER A 441 -14.93 -7.43 -45.67
CA SER A 441 -16.18 -7.30 -46.41
C SER A 441 -15.96 -6.64 -47.77
N GLY A 442 -16.48 -7.25 -48.82
CA GLY A 442 -16.43 -6.69 -50.19
C GLY A 442 -17.30 -5.46 -50.41
N THR A 443 -18.04 -5.01 -49.40
CA THR A 443 -19.01 -3.90 -49.51
C THR A 443 -18.82 -2.81 -48.47
N SER A 444 -18.04 -3.07 -47.39
CA SER A 444 -17.91 -2.14 -46.26
C SER A 444 -16.66 -2.43 -45.40
N THR A 445 -16.50 -1.62 -44.39
CA THR A 445 -15.46 -1.78 -43.37
C THR A 445 -15.64 -3.09 -42.57
N LYS A 446 -14.57 -3.83 -42.37
CA LYS A 446 -14.52 -4.98 -41.47
C LYS A 446 -14.02 -4.54 -40.10
N SER A 447 -14.77 -4.88 -39.06
CA SER A 447 -14.33 -4.70 -37.67
C SER A 447 -13.63 -5.96 -37.16
N VAL A 448 -12.55 -5.76 -36.44
CA VAL A 448 -11.78 -6.80 -35.76
C VAL A 448 -11.71 -6.42 -34.29
N THR A 449 -12.11 -7.35 -33.42
CA THR A 449 -12.05 -7.18 -31.96
C THR A 449 -10.84 -7.94 -31.43
N PHE A 450 -10.07 -7.31 -30.54
CA PHE A 450 -8.98 -7.97 -29.84
C PHE A 450 -9.55 -8.91 -28.76
N THR A 451 -8.82 -9.96 -28.45
CA THR A 451 -9.19 -10.91 -27.38
C THR A 451 -9.21 -10.23 -26.02
N ASN A 452 -8.21 -9.40 -25.77
CA ASN A 452 -8.11 -8.57 -24.57
C ASN A 452 -7.86 -7.11 -24.99
N SER A 453 -8.39 -6.15 -24.20
CA SER A 453 -8.13 -4.73 -24.46
C SER A 453 -6.66 -4.39 -24.29
N PHE A 454 -6.13 -3.50 -25.13
CA PHE A 454 -4.86 -2.83 -24.93
C PHE A 454 -5.04 -1.59 -24.07
N PHE A 455 -4.04 -1.26 -23.27
CA PHE A 455 -3.96 0.04 -22.63
C PHE A 455 -3.57 1.10 -23.69
N THR A 456 -4.27 2.22 -23.72
CA THR A 456 -4.06 3.29 -24.71
C THR A 456 -3.65 4.63 -24.10
N GLY A 457 -3.45 4.66 -22.79
CA GLY A 457 -3.19 5.87 -22.00
C GLY A 457 -4.38 6.32 -21.20
N GLN A 458 -4.19 7.24 -20.27
CA GLN A 458 -5.20 7.82 -19.43
C GLN A 458 -4.98 9.33 -19.24
N SER A 459 -6.04 10.13 -19.27
CA SER A 459 -5.97 11.56 -18.94
C SER A 459 -5.56 11.77 -17.48
N GLY A 460 -4.81 12.84 -17.20
CA GLY A 460 -4.33 13.14 -15.84
C GLY A 460 -3.08 12.37 -15.41
N THR A 461 -2.50 11.56 -16.29
CA THR A 461 -1.25 10.83 -16.02
C THR A 461 -0.15 11.21 -17.01
N SER A 462 1.08 10.75 -16.79
CA SER A 462 2.22 10.99 -17.70
C SER A 462 2.01 10.40 -19.10
N VAL A 463 1.06 9.47 -19.26
CA VAL A 463 0.69 8.86 -20.54
C VAL A 463 -0.73 9.26 -20.91
N ALA A 464 -0.86 10.34 -21.67
CA ALA A 464 -2.16 10.90 -22.05
C ALA A 464 -3.07 9.86 -22.75
N ALA A 465 -4.38 10.04 -22.61
CA ALA A 465 -5.36 9.18 -23.27
C ALA A 465 -5.10 9.09 -24.78
N ASP A 466 -5.22 7.89 -25.33
CA ASP A 466 -4.99 7.57 -26.74
C ASP A 466 -3.58 7.83 -27.28
N SER A 467 -2.59 8.13 -26.41
CA SER A 467 -1.22 8.42 -26.84
C SER A 467 -0.41 7.17 -27.21
N VAL A 468 -0.81 5.99 -26.73
CA VAL A 468 -0.08 4.72 -26.90
C VAL A 468 -0.95 3.64 -27.54
N LYS A 469 -1.69 3.98 -28.58
CA LYS A 469 -2.51 3.02 -29.32
C LYS A 469 -1.70 1.85 -29.89
N PRO A 470 -2.29 0.65 -29.96
CA PRO A 470 -1.59 -0.50 -30.53
C PRO A 470 -1.22 -0.26 -32.01
N SER A 471 -0.06 -0.73 -32.40
CA SER A 471 0.38 -0.77 -33.79
C SER A 471 -0.16 -2.03 -34.47
N VAL A 472 -0.83 -1.87 -35.61
CA VAL A 472 -1.46 -2.99 -36.32
C VAL A 472 -0.75 -3.22 -37.66
N GLY A 473 -0.13 -4.38 -37.81
CA GLY A 473 0.41 -4.87 -39.07
C GLY A 473 -0.58 -5.80 -39.77
N ILE A 474 -0.75 -5.65 -41.08
CA ILE A 474 -1.66 -6.45 -41.90
C ILE A 474 -0.90 -7.20 -43.00
N THR A 475 -1.25 -8.46 -43.17
CA THR A 475 -0.80 -9.28 -44.31
C THR A 475 -2.02 -9.75 -45.07
N ILE A 476 -2.16 -9.36 -46.34
CA ILE A 476 -3.20 -9.86 -47.24
C ILE A 476 -2.68 -11.13 -47.94
N GLU A 477 -3.40 -12.26 -47.81
CA GLU A 477 -2.93 -13.56 -48.27
C GLU A 477 -3.20 -13.82 -49.76
N ASN A 478 -4.30 -13.28 -50.30
CA ASN A 478 -4.76 -13.46 -51.67
C ASN A 478 -4.80 -12.14 -52.45
N ALA A 479 -3.80 -11.28 -52.20
CA ALA A 479 -3.69 -9.97 -52.84
C ALA A 479 -3.59 -10.04 -54.36
N GLN A 480 -4.27 -9.13 -55.04
CA GLN A 480 -4.24 -8.94 -56.48
C GLN A 480 -3.67 -7.57 -56.84
N ALA A 481 -3.28 -7.40 -58.08
CA ALA A 481 -2.79 -6.12 -58.55
C ALA A 481 -3.83 -5.02 -58.34
N GLY A 482 -3.42 -3.88 -57.76
CA GLY A 482 -4.28 -2.77 -57.41
C GLY A 482 -4.92 -2.85 -56.02
N ASP A 483 -4.74 -3.94 -55.28
CA ASP A 483 -5.23 -4.07 -53.91
C ASP A 483 -4.41 -3.19 -52.94
N PHE A 484 -5.14 -2.55 -52.04
CA PHE A 484 -4.59 -1.82 -50.91
C PHE A 484 -5.54 -1.87 -49.73
N PHE A 485 -5.04 -1.56 -48.53
CA PHE A 485 -5.86 -1.47 -47.34
C PHE A 485 -5.69 -0.12 -46.64
N THR A 486 -6.69 0.24 -45.87
CA THR A 486 -6.63 1.36 -44.92
C THR A 486 -7.17 0.89 -43.57
N ILE A 487 -6.67 1.46 -42.48
CA ILE A 487 -7.14 1.22 -41.13
C ILE A 487 -7.79 2.52 -40.64
N PRO A 488 -9.11 2.67 -40.79
CA PRO A 488 -9.82 3.91 -40.44
C PRO A 488 -9.79 4.23 -38.95
N SER A 489 -9.79 3.21 -38.09
CA SER A 489 -9.74 3.40 -36.64
C SER A 489 -8.96 2.28 -35.95
N ILE A 490 -8.26 2.66 -34.87
CA ILE A 490 -7.64 1.76 -33.91
C ILE A 490 -8.06 2.24 -32.52
N THR A 491 -8.56 1.32 -31.70
CA THR A 491 -9.01 1.55 -30.33
C THR A 491 -8.33 0.57 -29.38
N SER A 492 -8.59 0.70 -28.08
CA SER A 492 -8.14 -0.28 -27.09
C SER A 492 -8.69 -1.69 -27.34
N THR A 493 -9.89 -1.81 -27.89
CA THR A 493 -10.64 -3.07 -28.04
C THR A 493 -10.59 -3.67 -29.42
N GLY A 494 -10.04 -2.97 -30.43
CA GLY A 494 -10.00 -3.48 -31.80
C GLY A 494 -9.61 -2.45 -32.84
N PHE A 495 -9.75 -2.82 -34.08
CA PHE A 495 -9.52 -1.93 -35.21
C PHE A 495 -10.52 -2.21 -36.33
N THR A 496 -10.63 -1.24 -37.25
CA THR A 496 -11.40 -1.43 -38.50
C THR A 496 -10.46 -1.42 -39.69
N ILE A 497 -10.76 -2.26 -40.68
CA ILE A 497 -10.00 -2.35 -41.92
C ILE A 497 -10.91 -2.28 -43.14
N ASN A 498 -10.45 -1.54 -44.14
CA ASN A 498 -10.99 -1.55 -45.50
C ASN A 498 -9.98 -2.17 -46.42
N VAL A 499 -10.38 -3.14 -47.20
CA VAL A 499 -9.57 -3.62 -48.32
C VAL A 499 -10.25 -3.24 -49.61
N LYS A 500 -9.55 -2.53 -50.46
CA LYS A 500 -10.04 -2.01 -51.72
C LYS A 500 -9.10 -2.41 -52.87
N ASN A 501 -9.67 -2.47 -54.07
CA ASN A 501 -8.91 -2.56 -55.31
C ASN A 501 -9.06 -1.26 -56.09
N ARG A 502 -7.97 -0.75 -56.63
CA ARG A 502 -7.96 0.38 -57.54
C ARG A 502 -7.73 -0.12 -58.96
N ASP A 503 -8.69 0.13 -59.83
CA ASP A 503 -8.60 -0.22 -61.27
C ASP A 503 -7.60 0.69 -62.00
N THR A 504 -7.34 0.38 -63.25
CA THR A 504 -6.45 1.16 -64.14
C THR A 504 -6.98 2.57 -64.45
N SER A 505 -8.25 2.83 -64.19
CA SER A 505 -8.93 4.12 -64.37
C SER A 505 -8.92 4.94 -63.04
N GLY A 506 -8.40 4.37 -61.93
CA GLY A 506 -8.31 5.03 -60.63
C GLY A 506 -9.55 4.86 -59.76
N ASN A 507 -10.56 4.09 -60.15
CA ASN A 507 -11.76 3.85 -59.35
C ASN A 507 -11.43 2.84 -58.22
N GLU A 508 -11.97 3.12 -57.03
CA GLU A 508 -11.77 2.28 -55.85
C GLU A 508 -13.04 1.51 -55.53
N THR A 509 -12.91 0.21 -55.34
CA THR A 509 -14.01 -0.68 -54.93
C THR A 509 -13.61 -1.55 -53.78
N PHE A 510 -14.51 -1.81 -52.84
CA PHE A 510 -14.29 -2.77 -51.77
C PHE A 510 -14.17 -4.19 -52.36
N VAL A 511 -13.24 -4.96 -51.81
CA VAL A 511 -12.99 -6.35 -52.24
C VAL A 511 -12.90 -7.29 -51.05
N ASN A 512 -13.30 -8.55 -51.29
CA ASN A 512 -13.09 -9.62 -50.32
C ASN A 512 -11.63 -10.10 -50.46
N ARG A 513 -10.92 -10.06 -49.35
CA ARG A 513 -9.56 -10.59 -49.22
C ARG A 513 -9.37 -11.22 -47.86
N ASP A 514 -8.66 -12.33 -47.85
CA ASP A 514 -8.18 -12.94 -46.63
C ASP A 514 -7.00 -12.13 -46.12
N PHE A 515 -7.01 -11.82 -44.85
CA PHE A 515 -5.92 -11.12 -44.20
C PHE A 515 -5.60 -11.70 -42.83
N LYS A 516 -4.37 -11.54 -42.43
CA LYS A 516 -3.90 -11.75 -41.04
C LYS A 516 -3.44 -10.44 -40.46
N TYR A 517 -3.49 -10.35 -39.13
CA TYR A 517 -2.98 -9.19 -38.40
C TYR A 517 -2.04 -9.60 -37.29
N ALA A 518 -1.15 -8.67 -36.93
CA ALA A 518 -0.39 -8.64 -35.69
C ALA A 518 -0.58 -7.26 -35.07
N ALA A 519 -1.17 -7.19 -33.88
CA ALA A 519 -1.35 -5.97 -33.10
C ALA A 519 -0.39 -5.99 -31.92
N THR A 520 0.48 -4.99 -31.83
CA THR A 520 1.43 -4.83 -30.73
C THR A 520 1.11 -3.57 -29.95
N GLY A 521 0.91 -3.69 -28.67
CA GLY A 521 0.54 -2.60 -27.75
C GLY A 521 0.85 -2.98 -26.31
N PHE A 522 0.30 -2.23 -25.38
CA PHE A 522 0.57 -2.37 -23.94
C PHE A 522 -0.59 -3.06 -23.23
N GLY A 523 -0.26 -3.68 -22.09
CA GLY A 523 -1.20 -4.43 -21.28
C GLY A 523 -1.24 -5.91 -21.60
N ARG A 524 -0.91 -6.75 -20.64
CA ARG A 524 -0.93 -8.21 -20.76
C ARG A 524 -2.35 -8.70 -20.51
N GLY A 525 -2.93 -9.45 -21.44
CA GLY A 525 -4.18 -10.14 -21.19
C GLY A 525 -4.08 -11.09 -19.99
N SER A 526 -5.08 -11.08 -19.12
CA SER A 526 -5.22 -11.99 -17.99
C SER A 526 -5.55 -13.41 -18.48
#